data_2bbb794ccfbd958293172af3ed9e58c3
#
_entry.id   2bbb794ccfbd958293172af3ed9e58c3
#
_cell.length_a   1.000
_cell.length_b   1.000
_cell.length_c   1.000
_cell.angle_alpha   90.00
_cell.angle_beta   90.00
_cell.angle_gamma   90.00
#
_symmetry.space_group_name_H-M   'P 1'
#
loop_
_entity.id
_entity.type
_entity.pdbx_description
1 polymer ?
#
loop_
_entity_poly.entity_id
_entity_poly.type
_entity_poly.pdbx_seq_one_letter_code
_entity_poly.pdbx_strand_id
1 'polypeptide(L)'
;MACVEIFKKREGRITCKTHLFVIKHIENKIKGMYFFVYSIFRNLAIIILSAKFCGLAARKCKAPQVVGEILAGLLIGPCLLNLVQISDTISVFAEIGVVLLMFSTGLGTNLKELLRAGPIATLVACIGVFVPLVGGTLLYGAFFGLGEIGSPEFYRALFIGTIMTATSVSITVATLQELGQLKGFLGTTIVSAAVIDDVIGIVVLTCVIGASSGTGTGLGAVLINTVLFFLVSIGVGVVIHHAMKWLDKRNPHTQRITVVSIAFCFAMAYIAEQYFGIADITGAYIAG
;
A
#
# COMPACT_ATOMS: atom_id res chain seq x y z
N MET A 1 -12.56 -47.32 -53.10
CA MET A 1 -13.40 -47.22 -51.91
C MET A 1 -12.61 -47.38 -50.59
N ALA A 2 -11.67 -48.32 -50.49
CA ALA A 2 -10.92 -48.55 -49.23
C ALA A 2 -10.06 -47.36 -48.73
N CYS A 3 -9.50 -46.52 -49.60
CA CYS A 3 -8.69 -45.33 -49.20
C CYS A 3 -9.51 -44.24 -48.52
N VAL A 4 -10.78 -44.04 -48.90
CA VAL A 4 -11.65 -43.02 -48.31
C VAL A 4 -12.11 -43.38 -46.91
N GLU A 5 -12.33 -44.68 -46.61
CA GLU A 5 -12.67 -45.16 -45.28
C GLU A 5 -11.50 -45.04 -44.32
N ILE A 6 -10.27 -45.28 -44.78
CA ILE A 6 -9.06 -45.13 -43.96
C ILE A 6 -8.81 -43.65 -43.59
N PHE A 7 -9.09 -42.74 -44.50
CA PHE A 7 -8.94 -41.31 -44.26
C PHE A 7 -9.99 -40.80 -43.27
N LYS A 8 -11.24 -41.19 -43.40
CA LYS A 8 -12.34 -40.86 -42.47
C LYS A 8 -12.12 -41.40 -41.05
N LYS A 9 -11.53 -42.62 -40.93
CA LYS A 9 -11.18 -43.27 -39.67
C LYS A 9 -9.95 -42.64 -39.01
N ARG A 10 -9.06 -41.98 -39.80
CA ARG A 10 -7.88 -41.26 -39.34
C ARG A 10 -8.24 -39.86 -38.85
N GLU A 11 -9.12 -39.12 -39.55
CA GLU A 11 -9.64 -37.83 -39.13
C GLU A 11 -10.47 -37.93 -37.84
N GLY A 12 -11.36 -38.92 -37.74
CA GLY A 12 -12.14 -39.17 -36.50
C GLY A 12 -11.28 -39.53 -35.30
N ARG A 13 -10.10 -40.18 -35.48
CA ARG A 13 -9.17 -40.47 -34.41
C ARG A 13 -8.29 -39.25 -34.01
N ILE A 14 -7.97 -38.41 -34.97
CA ILE A 14 -7.18 -37.19 -34.74
C ILE A 14 -8.05 -36.17 -34.02
N THR A 15 -9.30 -35.97 -34.47
CA THR A 15 -10.27 -35.08 -33.79
C THR A 15 -10.60 -35.55 -32.36
N CYS A 16 -10.77 -36.85 -32.15
CA CYS A 16 -11.04 -37.41 -30.82
C CYS A 16 -9.82 -37.21 -29.84
N LYS A 17 -8.60 -37.44 -30.33
CA LYS A 17 -7.37 -37.18 -29.53
C LYS A 17 -7.18 -35.71 -29.23
N THR A 18 -7.48 -34.82 -30.18
CA THR A 18 -7.37 -33.37 -29.98
C THR A 18 -8.43 -32.88 -28.98
N HIS A 19 -9.67 -33.34 -29.10
CA HIS A 19 -10.72 -33.06 -28.12
C HIS A 19 -10.38 -33.58 -26.73
N LEU A 20 -9.87 -34.80 -26.62
CA LEU A 20 -9.46 -35.38 -25.31
C LEU A 20 -8.29 -34.61 -24.70
N PHE A 21 -7.35 -34.15 -25.52
CA PHE A 21 -6.22 -33.33 -25.09
C PHE A 21 -6.69 -31.95 -24.59
N VAL A 22 -7.59 -31.29 -25.29
CA VAL A 22 -8.19 -30.01 -24.90
C VAL A 22 -8.98 -30.16 -23.61
N ILE A 23 -9.82 -31.20 -23.48
CA ILE A 23 -10.59 -31.45 -22.26
C ILE A 23 -9.66 -31.69 -21.06
N LYS A 24 -8.61 -32.52 -21.20
CA LYS A 24 -7.61 -32.74 -20.15
C LYS A 24 -6.86 -31.45 -19.78
N HIS A 25 -6.54 -30.62 -20.76
CA HIS A 25 -5.88 -29.34 -20.51
C HIS A 25 -6.79 -28.38 -19.73
N ILE A 26 -8.07 -28.30 -20.10
CA ILE A 26 -9.08 -27.51 -19.38
C ILE A 26 -9.30 -28.07 -17.97
N GLU A 27 -9.41 -29.37 -17.82
CA GLU A 27 -9.59 -30.02 -16.51
C GLU A 27 -8.40 -29.75 -15.59
N ASN A 28 -7.16 -29.85 -16.09
CA ASN A 28 -5.96 -29.54 -15.31
C ASN A 28 -5.88 -28.04 -14.96
N LYS A 29 -6.30 -27.15 -15.86
CA LYS A 29 -6.37 -25.73 -15.59
C LYS A 29 -7.42 -25.38 -14.53
N ILE A 30 -8.57 -26.05 -14.59
CA ILE A 30 -9.64 -25.93 -13.61
C ILE A 30 -9.19 -26.48 -12.24
N LYS A 31 -8.57 -27.66 -12.18
CA LYS A 31 -8.00 -28.22 -10.94
C LYS A 31 -6.92 -27.32 -10.35
N GLY A 32 -6.05 -26.76 -11.19
CA GLY A 32 -5.04 -25.79 -10.76
C GLY A 32 -5.67 -24.53 -10.19
N MET A 33 -6.73 -24.02 -10.79
CA MET A 33 -7.47 -22.85 -10.30
C MET A 33 -8.17 -23.12 -8.96
N TYR A 34 -8.81 -24.28 -8.81
CA TYR A 34 -9.39 -24.69 -7.52
C TYR A 34 -8.32 -24.81 -6.43
N PHE A 35 -7.21 -25.48 -6.73
CA PHE A 35 -6.10 -25.61 -5.78
C PHE A 35 -5.54 -24.23 -5.36
N PHE A 36 -5.44 -23.31 -6.30
CA PHE A 36 -5.00 -21.93 -6.04
C PHE A 36 -5.97 -21.18 -5.11
N VAL A 37 -7.29 -21.26 -5.36
CA VAL A 37 -8.29 -20.59 -4.52
C VAL A 37 -8.28 -21.17 -3.09
N TYR A 38 -8.23 -22.48 -2.93
CA TYR A 38 -8.18 -23.10 -1.60
C TYR A 38 -6.87 -22.82 -0.86
N SER A 39 -5.76 -22.66 -1.59
CA SER A 39 -4.47 -22.30 -0.98
C SER A 39 -4.49 -20.90 -0.37
N ILE A 40 -5.25 -19.95 -0.93
CA ILE A 40 -5.42 -18.61 -0.39
C ILE A 40 -6.08 -18.65 1.00
N PHE A 41 -7.18 -19.39 1.15
CA PHE A 41 -7.85 -19.52 2.44
C PHE A 41 -6.96 -20.16 3.51
N ARG A 42 -6.19 -21.19 3.14
CA ARG A 42 -5.20 -21.82 4.02
C ARG A 42 -4.13 -20.79 4.45
N ASN A 43 -3.57 -20.05 3.49
CA ASN A 43 -2.53 -19.07 3.75
C ASN A 43 -3.05 -17.93 4.64
N LEU A 44 -4.25 -17.41 4.37
CA LEU A 44 -4.89 -16.40 5.21
C LEU A 44 -5.14 -16.90 6.64
N ALA A 45 -5.59 -18.16 6.80
CA ALA A 45 -5.79 -18.75 8.11
C ALA A 45 -4.46 -18.85 8.89
N ILE A 46 -3.39 -19.31 8.23
CA ILE A 46 -2.05 -19.40 8.84
C ILE A 46 -1.55 -17.99 9.23
N ILE A 47 -1.68 -17.00 8.34
CA ILE A 47 -1.27 -15.62 8.60
C ILE A 47 -2.01 -15.06 9.82
N ILE A 48 -3.34 -15.15 9.84
CA ILE A 48 -4.16 -14.56 10.92
C ILE A 48 -3.84 -15.23 12.26
N LEU A 49 -3.74 -16.55 12.29
CA LEU A 49 -3.45 -17.30 13.52
C LEU A 49 -2.03 -17.00 14.05
N SER A 50 -1.03 -17.07 13.18
CA SER A 50 0.37 -16.79 13.57
C SER A 50 0.58 -15.34 13.99
N ALA A 51 0.03 -14.38 13.26
CA ALA A 51 0.07 -12.96 13.62
C ALA A 51 -0.57 -12.74 15.00
N LYS A 52 -1.76 -13.30 15.24
CA LYS A 52 -2.43 -13.16 16.53
C LYS A 52 -1.65 -13.81 17.67
N PHE A 53 -1.12 -15.01 17.46
CA PHE A 53 -0.35 -15.71 18.48
C PHE A 53 0.95 -14.96 18.83
N CYS A 54 1.74 -14.57 17.82
CA CYS A 54 2.98 -13.85 18.04
C CYS A 54 2.74 -12.43 18.56
N GLY A 55 1.66 -11.77 18.11
CA GLY A 55 1.27 -10.47 18.64
C GLY A 55 0.93 -10.51 20.14
N LEU A 56 0.18 -11.54 20.57
CA LEU A 56 -0.09 -11.74 22.01
C LEU A 56 1.18 -12.06 22.80
N ALA A 57 2.11 -12.82 22.23
CA ALA A 57 3.42 -13.07 22.85
C ALA A 57 4.24 -11.78 22.99
N ALA A 58 4.27 -10.92 21.95
CA ALA A 58 4.94 -9.61 22.00
C ALA A 58 4.36 -8.72 23.12
N ARG A 59 3.04 -8.67 23.27
CA ARG A 59 2.39 -7.92 24.36
C ARG A 59 2.80 -8.42 25.74
N LYS A 60 2.95 -9.73 25.93
CA LYS A 60 3.49 -10.28 27.19
C LYS A 60 4.91 -9.80 27.47
N CYS A 61 5.71 -9.56 26.42
CA CYS A 61 7.06 -9.02 26.50
C CYS A 61 7.07 -7.47 26.58
N LYS A 62 5.91 -6.82 26.77
CA LYS A 62 5.75 -5.35 26.78
C LYS A 62 6.18 -4.67 25.48
N ALA A 63 6.14 -5.38 24.37
CA ALA A 63 6.37 -4.84 23.01
C ALA A 63 5.01 -4.63 22.32
N PRO A 64 4.91 -3.67 21.38
CA PRO A 64 3.72 -3.50 20.57
C PRO A 64 3.35 -4.78 19.82
N GLN A 65 2.06 -5.05 19.65
CA GLN A 65 1.55 -6.26 18.99
C GLN A 65 2.08 -6.38 17.56
N VAL A 66 2.20 -5.26 16.85
CA VAL A 66 2.71 -5.20 15.47
C VAL A 66 4.12 -5.79 15.34
N VAL A 67 4.97 -5.68 16.35
CA VAL A 67 6.30 -6.31 16.37
C VAL A 67 6.18 -7.82 16.29
N GLY A 68 5.25 -8.40 17.07
CA GLY A 68 4.98 -9.83 17.01
C GLY A 68 4.40 -10.26 15.67
N GLU A 69 3.57 -9.45 15.04
CA GLU A 69 2.99 -9.71 13.72
C GLU A 69 4.07 -9.73 12.62
N ILE A 70 5.03 -8.80 12.68
CA ILE A 70 6.19 -8.79 11.76
C ILE A 70 7.06 -10.03 11.96
N LEU A 71 7.34 -10.39 13.23
CA LEU A 71 8.09 -11.61 13.55
C LEU A 71 7.35 -12.87 13.09
N ALA A 72 6.02 -12.91 13.22
CA ALA A 72 5.20 -13.99 12.67
C ALA A 72 5.39 -14.12 11.16
N GLY A 73 5.38 -13.01 10.42
CA GLY A 73 5.61 -12.98 8.97
C GLY A 73 6.99 -13.55 8.59
N LEU A 74 8.03 -13.18 9.34
CA LEU A 74 9.38 -13.74 9.16
C LEU A 74 9.43 -15.24 9.43
N LEU A 75 8.74 -15.72 10.47
CA LEU A 75 8.72 -17.14 10.85
C LEU A 75 8.00 -18.00 9.82
N ILE A 76 6.78 -17.61 9.40
CA ILE A 76 5.96 -18.40 8.48
C ILE A 76 6.31 -18.16 7.00
N GLY A 77 6.97 -17.06 6.71
CA GLY A 77 7.38 -16.65 5.37
C GLY A 77 8.55 -17.47 4.81
N PRO A 78 9.02 -17.09 3.62
CA PRO A 78 10.09 -17.79 2.91
C PRO A 78 11.44 -17.74 3.63
N CYS A 79 11.61 -16.86 4.64
CA CYS A 79 12.87 -16.74 5.38
C CYS A 79 13.16 -17.92 6.29
N LEU A 80 12.14 -18.54 6.91
CA LEU A 80 12.36 -19.60 7.90
C LEU A 80 11.55 -20.86 7.58
N LEU A 81 10.25 -20.87 7.78
CA LEU A 81 9.41 -22.07 7.65
C LEU A 81 8.86 -22.29 6.24
N ASN A 82 8.85 -21.25 5.41
CA ASN A 82 8.31 -21.28 4.05
C ASN A 82 6.90 -21.87 3.94
N LEU A 83 6.06 -21.66 4.97
CA LEU A 83 4.67 -22.13 5.01
C LEU A 83 3.76 -21.30 4.11
N VAL A 84 4.06 -19.99 4.01
CA VAL A 84 3.33 -19.03 3.19
C VAL A 84 4.32 -18.36 2.25
N GLN A 85 4.07 -18.49 0.96
CA GLN A 85 4.85 -17.79 -0.07
C GLN A 85 4.15 -16.47 -0.43
N ILE A 86 4.95 -15.45 -0.72
CA ILE A 86 4.46 -14.17 -1.22
C ILE A 86 3.81 -14.41 -2.59
N SER A 87 2.56 -14.00 -2.73
CA SER A 87 1.82 -14.05 -3.99
C SER A 87 1.11 -12.72 -4.21
N ASP A 88 0.85 -12.36 -5.47
CA ASP A 88 0.15 -11.13 -5.83
C ASP A 88 -1.18 -11.00 -5.07
N THR A 89 -1.89 -12.11 -4.87
CA THR A 89 -3.14 -12.13 -4.12
C THR A 89 -2.95 -11.73 -2.66
N ILE A 90 -1.92 -12.26 -1.98
CA ILE A 90 -1.63 -11.89 -0.59
C ILE A 90 -1.23 -10.43 -0.49
N SER A 91 -0.44 -9.94 -1.45
CA SER A 91 -0.06 -8.53 -1.53
C SER A 91 -1.28 -7.62 -1.67
N VAL A 92 -2.21 -7.95 -2.55
CA VAL A 92 -3.47 -7.19 -2.71
C VAL A 92 -4.31 -7.20 -1.43
N PHE A 93 -4.41 -8.35 -0.72
CA PHE A 93 -5.11 -8.39 0.56
C PHE A 93 -4.43 -7.53 1.64
N ALA A 94 -3.10 -7.50 1.67
CA ALA A 94 -2.34 -6.65 2.58
C ALA A 94 -2.60 -5.16 2.29
N GLU A 95 -2.57 -4.77 1.02
CA GLU A 95 -2.84 -3.40 0.56
C GLU A 95 -4.26 -2.94 0.90
N ILE A 96 -5.27 -3.77 0.64
CA ILE A 96 -6.65 -3.51 1.09
C ILE A 96 -6.71 -3.29 2.61
N GLY A 97 -5.99 -4.10 3.39
CA GLY A 97 -5.93 -3.96 4.84
C GLY A 97 -5.35 -2.61 5.28
N VAL A 98 -4.28 -2.16 4.65
CA VAL A 98 -3.62 -0.88 4.94
C VAL A 98 -4.51 0.30 4.52
N VAL A 99 -5.12 0.24 3.35
CA VAL A 99 -6.07 1.27 2.86
C VAL A 99 -7.24 1.43 3.83
N LEU A 100 -7.84 0.33 4.31
CA LEU A 100 -8.92 0.38 5.30
C LEU A 100 -8.46 0.88 6.68
N LEU A 101 -7.25 0.54 7.10
CA LEU A 101 -6.65 1.06 8.34
C LEU A 101 -6.50 2.59 8.28
N MET A 102 -5.98 3.10 7.16
CA MET A 102 -5.79 4.54 6.95
C MET A 102 -7.11 5.29 6.85
N PHE A 103 -8.10 4.72 6.19
CA PHE A 103 -9.46 5.26 6.16
C PHE A 103 -10.08 5.34 7.56
N SER A 104 -9.97 4.26 8.35
CA SER A 104 -10.44 4.25 9.74
C SER A 104 -9.73 5.30 10.61
N THR A 105 -8.46 5.55 10.35
CA THR A 105 -7.66 6.59 11.02
C THR A 105 -8.16 7.98 10.64
N GLY A 106 -8.44 8.22 9.35
CA GLY A 106 -9.04 9.46 8.87
C GLY A 106 -10.37 9.76 9.56
N LEU A 107 -11.29 8.78 9.59
CA LEU A 107 -12.57 8.89 10.31
C LEU A 107 -12.42 9.23 11.81
N GLY A 108 -11.33 8.81 12.43
CA GLY A 108 -11.01 9.11 13.83
C GLY A 108 -10.34 10.45 14.06
N THR A 109 -9.93 11.14 13.01
CA THR A 109 -9.12 12.37 13.06
C THR A 109 -10.00 13.61 13.24
N ASN A 110 -9.63 14.49 14.17
CA ASN A 110 -10.31 15.75 14.38
C ASN A 110 -9.71 16.84 13.47
N LEU A 111 -10.47 17.37 12.55
CA LEU A 111 -10.02 18.39 11.58
C LEU A 111 -9.42 19.65 12.28
N LYS A 112 -9.95 20.06 13.44
CA LYS A 112 -9.41 21.21 14.19
C LYS A 112 -8.02 20.90 14.75
N GLU A 113 -7.81 19.69 15.25
CA GLU A 113 -6.51 19.23 15.73
C GLU A 113 -5.52 19.08 14.58
N LEU A 114 -5.98 18.56 13.42
CA LEU A 114 -5.20 18.44 12.19
C LEU A 114 -4.67 19.81 11.73
N LEU A 115 -5.54 20.81 11.64
CA LEU A 115 -5.15 22.18 11.25
C LEU A 115 -4.20 22.84 12.28
N ARG A 116 -4.41 22.56 13.56
CA ARG A 116 -3.52 23.07 14.64
C ARG A 116 -2.15 22.38 14.61
N ALA A 117 -2.12 21.09 14.30
CA ALA A 117 -0.89 20.30 14.23
C ALA A 117 -0.07 20.59 12.98
N GLY A 118 -0.70 21.11 11.91
CA GLY A 118 -0.10 21.27 10.58
C GLY A 118 1.30 21.88 10.57
N PRO A 119 1.57 23.04 11.18
CA PRO A 119 2.90 23.63 11.19
C PRO A 119 3.97 22.74 11.88
N ILE A 120 3.61 22.12 12.99
CA ILE A 120 4.50 21.22 13.72
C ILE A 120 4.70 19.92 12.91
N ALA A 121 3.64 19.36 12.36
CA ALA A 121 3.69 18.18 11.51
C ALA A 121 4.59 18.40 10.28
N THR A 122 4.49 19.56 9.64
CA THR A 122 5.36 19.93 8.51
C THR A 122 6.82 20.01 8.92
N LEU A 123 7.12 20.63 10.07
CA LEU A 123 8.48 20.69 10.57
C LEU A 123 9.04 19.30 10.88
N VAL A 124 8.25 18.45 11.53
CA VAL A 124 8.62 17.06 11.84
C VAL A 124 8.86 16.27 10.56
N ALA A 125 7.98 16.38 9.56
CA ALA A 125 8.14 15.73 8.25
C ALA A 125 9.42 16.20 7.53
N CYS A 126 9.66 17.50 7.48
CA CYS A 126 10.89 18.03 6.85
C CYS A 126 12.15 17.46 7.52
N ILE A 127 12.22 17.45 8.85
CA ILE A 127 13.36 16.89 9.58
C ILE A 127 13.43 15.38 9.33
N GLY A 128 12.28 14.68 9.35
CA GLY A 128 12.15 13.24 9.09
C GLY A 128 12.65 12.83 7.71
N VAL A 129 12.51 13.70 6.70
CA VAL A 129 13.05 13.45 5.35
C VAL A 129 14.51 13.86 5.25
N PHE A 130 14.88 15.08 5.64
CA PHE A 130 16.21 15.61 5.39
C PHE A 130 17.30 14.92 6.20
N VAL A 131 17.04 14.52 7.44
CA VAL A 131 18.05 13.86 8.27
C VAL A 131 18.42 12.47 7.72
N PRO A 132 17.48 11.56 7.41
CA PRO A 132 17.81 10.28 6.78
C PRO A 132 18.38 10.44 5.36
N LEU A 133 17.92 11.42 4.59
CA LEU A 133 18.45 11.70 3.26
C LEU A 133 19.95 12.02 3.32
N VAL A 134 20.32 12.99 4.14
CA VAL A 134 21.73 13.39 4.31
C VAL A 134 22.52 12.27 4.99
N GLY A 135 22.01 11.71 6.09
CA GLY A 135 22.66 10.64 6.82
C GLY A 135 22.89 9.39 5.97
N GLY A 136 21.88 8.97 5.21
CA GLY A 136 21.97 7.81 4.30
C GLY A 136 22.94 8.05 3.15
N THR A 137 22.92 9.25 2.56
CA THR A 137 23.87 9.65 1.51
C THR A 137 25.30 9.62 2.02
N LEU A 138 25.55 10.21 3.18
CA LEU A 138 26.90 10.23 3.80
C LEU A 138 27.35 8.83 4.21
N LEU A 139 26.45 8.04 4.79
CA LEU A 139 26.75 6.66 5.20
C LEU A 139 27.14 5.81 3.98
N TYR A 140 26.35 5.86 2.91
CA TYR A 140 26.69 5.17 1.67
C TYR A 140 28.04 5.64 1.12
N GLY A 141 28.25 6.96 1.10
CA GLY A 141 29.50 7.56 0.64
C GLY A 141 30.73 7.15 1.46
N ALA A 142 30.58 6.94 2.75
CA ALA A 142 31.67 6.47 3.63
C ALA A 142 32.12 5.05 3.30
N PHE A 143 31.24 4.17 2.81
CA PHE A 143 31.54 2.78 2.45
C PHE A 143 31.94 2.61 0.98
N PHE A 144 31.32 3.36 0.07
CA PHE A 144 31.47 3.16 -1.38
C PHE A 144 32.09 4.36 -2.12
N GLY A 145 32.35 5.45 -1.42
CA GLY A 145 32.79 6.72 -2.01
C GLY A 145 31.62 7.58 -2.47
N LEU A 146 31.70 8.90 -2.24
CA LEU A 146 30.64 9.86 -2.64
C LEU A 146 30.76 10.27 -4.10
N GLY A 147 31.94 10.14 -4.71
CA GLY A 147 32.22 10.72 -6.02
C GLY A 147 32.16 12.26 -6.02
N GLU A 148 32.38 12.85 -7.17
CA GLU A 148 32.18 14.30 -7.35
C GLU A 148 30.68 14.65 -7.46
N ILE A 149 30.30 15.85 -7.02
CA ILE A 149 28.91 16.32 -7.14
C ILE A 149 28.49 16.30 -8.62
N GLY A 150 27.40 15.57 -8.91
CA GLY A 150 26.90 15.36 -10.27
C GLY A 150 27.39 14.09 -10.95
N SER A 151 28.29 13.32 -10.32
CA SER A 151 28.73 12.02 -10.82
C SER A 151 27.64 10.94 -10.62
N PRO A 152 27.67 9.84 -11.39
CA PRO A 152 26.76 8.70 -11.18
C PRO A 152 26.85 8.11 -9.78
N GLU A 153 28.04 8.12 -9.17
CA GLU A 153 28.29 7.67 -7.79
C GLU A 153 27.58 8.55 -6.77
N PHE A 154 27.64 9.87 -6.96
CA PHE A 154 26.92 10.84 -6.13
C PHE A 154 25.42 10.63 -6.20
N TYR A 155 24.85 10.45 -7.40
CA TYR A 155 23.41 10.20 -7.54
C TYR A 155 22.99 8.85 -6.96
N ARG A 156 23.84 7.82 -7.01
CA ARG A 156 23.57 6.54 -6.30
C ARG A 156 23.51 6.72 -4.80
N ALA A 157 24.46 7.45 -4.23
CA ALA A 157 24.46 7.74 -2.80
C ALA A 157 23.22 8.53 -2.38
N LEU A 158 22.83 9.54 -3.16
CA LEU A 158 21.66 10.35 -2.92
C LEU A 158 20.36 9.53 -3.06
N PHE A 159 20.28 8.61 -4.03
CA PHE A 159 19.16 7.71 -4.21
C PHE A 159 19.00 6.74 -3.01
N ILE A 160 20.10 6.19 -2.49
CA ILE A 160 20.07 5.36 -1.27
C ILE A 160 19.62 6.19 -0.07
N GLY A 161 20.11 7.44 0.07
CA GLY A 161 19.61 8.38 1.08
C GLY A 161 18.12 8.60 0.97
N THR A 162 17.60 8.76 -0.25
CA THR A 162 16.16 8.93 -0.51
C THR A 162 15.35 7.69 -0.11
N ILE A 163 15.84 6.48 -0.39
CA ILE A 163 15.17 5.25 0.05
C ILE A 163 15.07 5.20 1.58
N MET A 164 16.08 5.69 2.30
CA MET A 164 16.08 5.71 3.76
C MET A 164 15.11 6.73 4.38
N THR A 165 14.55 7.65 3.60
CA THR A 165 13.52 8.58 4.09
C THR A 165 12.14 7.92 4.21
N ALA A 166 11.88 6.86 3.47
CA ALA A 166 10.57 6.22 3.44
C ALA A 166 10.17 5.66 4.81
N THR A 167 9.08 6.18 5.37
CA THR A 167 8.56 5.82 6.70
C THR A 167 7.30 4.98 6.57
N SER A 168 7.12 3.97 7.44
CA SER A 168 5.90 3.16 7.45
C SER A 168 4.80 3.81 8.30
N VAL A 169 3.88 4.49 7.64
CA VAL A 169 2.70 5.11 8.27
C VAL A 169 1.83 4.04 8.94
N SER A 170 1.63 2.90 8.30
CA SER A 170 0.76 1.82 8.80
C SER A 170 1.24 1.25 10.13
N ILE A 171 2.54 1.00 10.29
CA ILE A 171 3.13 0.51 11.54
C ILE A 171 2.97 1.56 12.65
N THR A 172 3.23 2.81 12.31
CA THR A 172 3.09 3.94 13.24
C THR A 172 1.64 4.06 13.74
N VAL A 173 0.67 4.04 12.82
CA VAL A 173 -0.76 4.11 13.15
C VAL A 173 -1.19 2.92 14.01
N ALA A 174 -0.83 1.69 13.63
CA ALA A 174 -1.18 0.49 14.39
C ALA A 174 -0.61 0.54 15.82
N THR A 175 0.63 0.99 15.98
CA THR A 175 1.28 1.16 17.29
C THR A 175 0.59 2.24 18.12
N LEU A 176 0.30 3.41 17.56
CA LEU A 176 -0.42 4.49 18.23
C LEU A 176 -1.82 4.07 18.65
N GLN A 177 -2.51 3.28 17.83
CA GLN A 177 -3.82 2.74 18.10
C GLN A 177 -3.78 1.76 19.29
N GLU A 178 -2.79 0.86 19.33
CA GLU A 178 -2.59 -0.08 20.42
C GLU A 178 -2.27 0.63 21.74
N LEU A 179 -1.47 1.70 21.70
CA LEU A 179 -1.13 2.53 22.85
C LEU A 179 -2.29 3.45 23.29
N GLY A 180 -3.39 3.52 22.55
CA GLY A 180 -4.50 4.43 22.82
C GLY A 180 -4.16 5.91 22.61
N GLN A 181 -3.06 6.21 21.91
CA GLN A 181 -2.54 7.57 21.68
C GLN A 181 -2.87 8.12 20.28
N LEU A 182 -3.61 7.37 19.47
CA LEU A 182 -3.97 7.80 18.11
C LEU A 182 -4.86 9.04 18.10
N LYS A 183 -5.80 9.09 19.05
CA LYS A 183 -6.72 10.23 19.21
C LYS A 183 -6.10 11.25 20.17
N GLY A 184 -5.79 12.42 19.66
CA GLY A 184 -5.19 13.50 20.43
C GLY A 184 -4.12 14.24 19.64
N PHE A 185 -3.65 15.35 20.18
CA PHE A 185 -2.72 16.22 19.48
C PHE A 185 -1.44 15.50 19.03
N LEU A 186 -0.86 14.65 19.87
CA LEU A 186 0.36 13.91 19.54
C LEU A 186 0.14 12.93 18.39
N GLY A 187 -0.88 12.07 18.48
CA GLY A 187 -1.20 11.08 17.44
C GLY A 187 -1.55 11.75 16.13
N THR A 188 -2.40 12.79 16.16
CA THR A 188 -2.75 13.57 14.98
C THR A 188 -1.51 14.24 14.35
N THR A 189 -0.59 14.79 15.17
CA THR A 189 0.64 15.40 14.66
C THR A 189 1.53 14.37 13.96
N ILE A 190 1.72 13.19 14.56
CA ILE A 190 2.55 12.12 13.99
C ILE A 190 1.95 11.62 12.66
N VAL A 191 0.64 11.33 12.64
CA VAL A 191 -0.04 10.85 11.41
C VAL A 191 -0.01 11.93 10.32
N SER A 192 -0.24 13.18 10.67
CA SER A 192 -0.15 14.29 9.73
C SER A 192 1.27 14.47 9.16
N ALA A 193 2.28 14.34 10.03
CA ALA A 193 3.68 14.40 9.60
C ALA A 193 4.00 13.26 8.61
N ALA A 194 3.53 12.06 8.88
CA ALA A 194 3.75 10.91 8.01
C ALA A 194 3.08 11.07 6.62
N VAL A 195 1.86 11.63 6.56
CA VAL A 195 1.20 11.96 5.27
C VAL A 195 1.97 13.05 4.49
N ILE A 196 2.50 14.05 5.19
CA ILE A 196 3.34 15.10 4.56
C ILE A 196 4.68 14.52 4.11
N ASP A 197 5.26 13.61 4.89
CA ASP A 197 6.49 12.89 4.60
C ASP A 197 6.40 12.11 3.28
N ASP A 198 5.31 11.37 3.06
CA ASP A 198 5.04 10.66 1.80
C ASP A 198 5.09 11.60 0.59
N VAL A 199 4.45 12.77 0.71
CA VAL A 199 4.45 13.77 -0.36
C VAL A 199 5.85 14.33 -0.62
N ILE A 200 6.58 14.72 0.44
CA ILE A 200 7.95 15.24 0.33
C ILE A 200 8.87 14.14 -0.24
N GLY A 201 8.71 12.89 0.19
CA GLY A 201 9.49 11.75 -0.29
C GLY A 201 9.35 11.55 -1.80
N ILE A 202 8.12 11.60 -2.35
CA ILE A 202 7.87 11.52 -3.80
C ILE A 202 8.53 12.69 -4.54
N VAL A 203 8.43 13.92 -4.01
CA VAL A 203 9.08 15.09 -4.59
C VAL A 203 10.60 14.93 -4.62
N VAL A 204 11.21 14.53 -3.51
CA VAL A 204 12.66 14.30 -3.41
C VAL A 204 13.10 13.20 -4.37
N LEU A 205 12.37 12.08 -4.42
CA LEU A 205 12.66 10.97 -5.33
C LEU A 205 12.63 11.43 -6.79
N THR A 206 11.62 12.20 -7.17
CA THR A 206 11.48 12.74 -8.53
C THR A 206 12.62 13.72 -8.87
N CYS A 207 13.05 14.55 -7.90
CA CYS A 207 14.21 15.42 -8.05
C CYS A 207 15.49 14.63 -8.33
N VAL A 208 15.72 13.58 -7.54
CA VAL A 208 16.93 12.76 -7.65
C VAL A 208 16.96 12.01 -8.98
N ILE A 209 15.85 11.40 -9.39
CA ILE A 209 15.73 10.71 -10.68
C ILE A 209 15.87 11.69 -11.83
N GLY A 210 15.19 12.83 -11.79
CA GLY A 210 15.28 13.86 -12.83
C GLY A 210 16.67 14.43 -13.01
N ALA A 211 17.37 14.69 -11.90
CA ALA A 211 18.75 15.18 -11.92
C ALA A 211 19.73 14.11 -12.44
N SER A 212 19.54 12.84 -12.08
CA SER A 212 20.33 11.71 -12.55
C SER A 212 20.16 11.44 -14.05
N SER A 213 18.95 11.63 -14.57
CA SER A 213 18.59 11.32 -15.98
C SER A 213 18.84 12.51 -16.94
N GLY A 214 19.20 13.67 -16.43
CA GLY A 214 19.33 14.89 -17.22
C GLY A 214 18.02 15.43 -17.82
N THR A 215 16.88 14.81 -17.49
CA THR A 215 15.56 15.20 -17.95
C THR A 215 14.84 15.95 -16.85
N GLY A 216 15.05 17.25 -16.77
CA GLY A 216 14.46 18.13 -15.74
C GLY A 216 12.92 18.29 -15.79
N THR A 217 12.19 17.36 -16.40
CA THR A 217 10.77 17.50 -16.79
C THR A 217 9.75 16.99 -15.77
N GLY A 218 10.16 16.40 -14.64
CA GLY A 218 9.21 15.73 -13.73
C GLY A 218 8.69 16.58 -12.56
N LEU A 219 9.49 17.50 -12.04
CA LEU A 219 9.22 18.18 -10.78
C LEU A 219 7.96 19.06 -10.79
N GLY A 220 7.81 19.86 -11.84
CA GLY A 220 6.63 20.74 -11.97
C GLY A 220 5.33 19.94 -12.08
N ALA A 221 5.35 18.81 -12.79
CA ALA A 221 4.19 17.94 -12.92
C ALA A 221 3.81 17.30 -11.57
N VAL A 222 4.79 16.81 -10.81
CA VAL A 222 4.54 16.21 -9.48
C VAL A 222 3.96 17.23 -8.51
N LEU A 223 4.52 18.43 -8.44
CA LEU A 223 4.00 19.51 -7.59
C LEU A 223 2.58 19.91 -7.97
N ILE A 224 2.32 20.09 -9.28
CA ILE A 224 0.99 20.45 -9.78
C ILE A 224 -0.01 19.32 -9.47
N ASN A 225 0.35 18.07 -9.73
CA ASN A 225 -0.51 16.91 -9.43
C ASN A 225 -0.81 16.81 -7.94
N THR A 226 0.18 17.04 -7.09
CA THR A 226 -0.01 17.01 -5.63
C THR A 226 -0.99 18.10 -5.17
N VAL A 227 -0.80 19.34 -5.61
CA VAL A 227 -1.72 20.44 -5.29
C VAL A 227 -3.12 20.17 -5.84
N LEU A 228 -3.22 19.69 -7.08
CA LEU A 228 -4.49 19.37 -7.73
C LEU A 228 -5.20 18.21 -6.99
N PHE A 229 -4.46 17.19 -6.56
CA PHE A 229 -5.01 16.10 -5.76
C PHE A 229 -5.66 16.61 -4.47
N PHE A 230 -4.97 17.45 -3.68
CA PHE A 230 -5.55 17.99 -2.44
C PHE A 230 -6.79 18.85 -2.72
N LEU A 231 -6.77 19.68 -3.76
CA LEU A 231 -7.93 20.48 -4.13
C LEU A 231 -9.13 19.62 -4.55
N VAL A 232 -8.89 18.62 -5.39
CA VAL A 232 -9.94 17.67 -5.84
C VAL A 232 -10.45 16.88 -4.66
N SER A 233 -9.56 16.35 -3.80
CA SER A 233 -9.93 15.54 -2.64
C SER A 233 -10.79 16.31 -1.65
N ILE A 234 -10.45 17.57 -1.35
CA ILE A 234 -11.26 18.45 -0.49
C ILE A 234 -12.61 18.71 -1.16
N GLY A 235 -12.63 19.06 -2.45
CA GLY A 235 -13.87 19.33 -3.18
C GLY A 235 -14.81 18.12 -3.20
N VAL A 236 -14.30 16.96 -3.56
CA VAL A 236 -15.06 15.70 -3.58
C VAL A 236 -15.49 15.30 -2.16
N GLY A 237 -14.61 15.44 -1.17
CA GLY A 237 -14.92 15.17 0.24
C GLY A 237 -16.09 16.01 0.75
N VAL A 238 -16.11 17.30 0.46
CA VAL A 238 -17.23 18.20 0.83
C VAL A 238 -18.54 17.75 0.17
N VAL A 239 -18.51 17.38 -1.12
CA VAL A 239 -19.70 16.90 -1.84
C VAL A 239 -20.21 15.61 -1.22
N ILE A 240 -19.33 14.63 -0.97
CA ILE A 240 -19.68 13.35 -0.36
C ILE A 240 -20.19 13.55 1.06
N HIS A 241 -19.56 14.41 1.87
CA HIS A 241 -20.04 14.73 3.22
C HIS A 241 -21.49 15.24 3.20
N HIS A 242 -21.82 16.16 2.29
CA HIS A 242 -23.19 16.65 2.14
C HIS A 242 -24.16 15.59 1.66
N ALA A 243 -23.74 14.76 0.71
CA ALA A 243 -24.54 13.64 0.21
C ALA A 243 -24.81 12.60 1.32
N MET A 244 -23.78 12.25 2.11
CA MET A 244 -23.93 11.32 3.24
C MET A 244 -24.87 11.88 4.32
N LYS A 245 -24.73 13.15 4.68
CA LYS A 245 -25.61 13.82 5.63
C LYS A 245 -27.07 13.88 5.14
N TRP A 246 -27.29 14.09 3.85
CA TRP A 246 -28.60 14.05 3.24
C TRP A 246 -29.21 12.63 3.27
N LEU A 247 -28.40 11.61 2.98
CA LEU A 247 -28.78 10.21 2.99
C LEU A 247 -29.18 9.74 4.40
N ASP A 248 -28.41 10.14 5.40
CA ASP A 248 -28.66 9.83 6.83
C ASP A 248 -30.00 10.41 7.32
N LYS A 249 -30.28 11.66 6.94
CA LYS A 249 -31.56 12.31 7.28
C LYS A 249 -32.78 11.60 6.66
N ARG A 250 -32.62 10.97 5.50
CA ARG A 250 -33.73 10.33 4.77
C ARG A 250 -34.03 8.91 5.25
N ASN A 251 -33.03 8.19 5.75
CA ASN A 251 -33.15 6.79 6.20
C ASN A 251 -32.22 6.52 7.40
N PRO A 252 -32.58 6.96 8.61
CA PRO A 252 -31.82 6.65 9.81
C PRO A 252 -31.80 5.14 10.06
N HIS A 253 -30.67 4.61 10.52
CA HIS A 253 -30.40 3.19 10.84
C HIS A 253 -30.11 2.24 9.67
N THR A 254 -29.65 2.72 8.54
CA THR A 254 -29.30 1.84 7.44
C THR A 254 -27.75 1.71 7.31
N GLN A 255 -27.25 0.47 7.18
CA GLN A 255 -25.81 0.19 6.92
C GLN A 255 -25.29 0.75 5.57
N ARG A 256 -26.15 1.45 4.82
CA ARG A 256 -25.83 2.05 3.53
C ARG A 256 -24.71 3.06 3.61
N ILE A 257 -24.64 3.84 4.71
CA ILE A 257 -23.57 4.82 4.92
C ILE A 257 -22.22 4.12 4.95
N THR A 258 -22.09 3.03 5.71
CA THR A 258 -20.84 2.27 5.82
C THR A 258 -20.40 1.72 4.46
N VAL A 259 -21.33 1.17 3.67
CA VAL A 259 -21.03 0.63 2.35
C VAL A 259 -20.57 1.74 1.39
N VAL A 260 -21.28 2.87 1.36
CA VAL A 260 -20.91 4.02 0.52
C VAL A 260 -19.57 4.61 0.95
N SER A 261 -19.29 4.68 2.27
CA SER A 261 -18.02 5.18 2.79
C SER A 261 -16.84 4.28 2.41
N ILE A 262 -17.00 2.96 2.48
CA ILE A 262 -15.95 2.02 2.05
C ILE A 262 -15.74 2.12 0.52
N ALA A 263 -16.80 2.21 -0.26
CA ALA A 263 -16.69 2.40 -1.71
C ALA A 263 -15.96 3.73 -2.04
N PHE A 264 -16.26 4.79 -1.31
CA PHE A 264 -15.59 6.07 -1.44
C PHE A 264 -14.10 5.99 -1.06
N CYS A 265 -13.77 5.28 0.02
CA CYS A 265 -12.39 5.02 0.42
C CYS A 265 -11.57 4.40 -0.74
N PHE A 266 -12.05 3.29 -1.31
CA PHE A 266 -11.36 2.63 -2.42
C PHE A 266 -11.30 3.50 -3.69
N ALA A 267 -12.34 4.27 -3.99
CA ALA A 267 -12.34 5.20 -5.11
C ALA A 267 -11.26 6.28 -4.93
N MET A 268 -11.13 6.86 -3.73
CA MET A 268 -10.14 7.87 -3.44
C MET A 268 -8.71 7.32 -3.42
N ALA A 269 -8.50 6.11 -2.89
CA ALA A 269 -7.23 5.41 -2.96
C ALA A 269 -6.80 5.19 -4.42
N TYR A 270 -7.69 4.66 -5.26
CA TYR A 270 -7.45 4.46 -6.69
C TYR A 270 -7.15 5.78 -7.44
N ILE A 271 -7.93 6.83 -7.17
CA ILE A 271 -7.73 8.16 -7.80
C ILE A 271 -6.38 8.74 -7.41
N ALA A 272 -5.99 8.66 -6.12
CA ALA A 272 -4.71 9.17 -5.62
C ALA A 272 -3.53 8.56 -6.38
N GLU A 273 -3.49 7.24 -6.48
CA GLU A 273 -2.39 6.52 -7.09
C GLU A 273 -2.40 6.60 -8.62
N GLN A 274 -3.53 6.30 -9.25
CA GLN A 274 -3.61 6.16 -10.70
C GLN A 274 -3.54 7.48 -11.46
N TYR A 275 -4.13 8.56 -10.94
CA TYR A 275 -4.20 9.84 -11.64
C TYR A 275 -3.22 10.88 -11.14
N PHE A 276 -2.85 10.83 -9.87
CA PHE A 276 -2.01 11.84 -9.25
C PHE A 276 -0.61 11.33 -8.86
N GLY A 277 -0.39 10.01 -8.86
CA GLY A 277 0.87 9.40 -8.46
C GLY A 277 1.20 9.60 -6.97
N ILE A 278 0.16 9.73 -6.15
CA ILE A 278 0.25 9.85 -4.69
C ILE A 278 -0.17 8.51 -4.09
N ALA A 279 0.47 8.11 -3.00
CA ALA A 279 0.18 6.85 -2.33
C ALA A 279 -1.32 6.67 -2.05
N ASP A 280 -1.88 5.52 -2.37
CA ASP A 280 -3.27 5.12 -2.17
C ASP A 280 -3.72 5.29 -0.71
N ILE A 281 -2.81 5.00 0.25
CA ILE A 281 -3.01 5.19 1.69
C ILE A 281 -3.33 6.65 2.05
N THR A 282 -2.70 7.62 1.36
CA THR A 282 -2.98 9.05 1.55
C THR A 282 -4.38 9.40 1.06
N GLY A 283 -4.78 8.86 -0.10
CA GLY A 283 -6.14 8.99 -0.62
C GLY A 283 -7.20 8.44 0.33
N ALA A 284 -6.94 7.26 0.89
CA ALA A 284 -7.81 6.61 1.87
C ALA A 284 -7.94 7.42 3.18
N TYR A 285 -6.82 7.96 3.68
CA TYR A 285 -6.81 8.79 4.89
C TYR A 285 -7.63 10.07 4.72
N ILE A 286 -7.48 10.76 3.58
CA ILE A 286 -8.24 11.99 3.29
C ILE A 286 -9.74 11.68 3.09
N ALA A 287 -10.08 10.51 2.56
CA ALA A 287 -11.46 10.07 2.41
C ALA A 287 -12.18 9.86 3.75
N GLY A 288 -11.45 9.44 4.79
CA GLY A 288 -11.96 9.24 6.15
C GLY A 288 -12.11 10.53 6.93
#